data_50d046897e10e3e1d04184ff660d2291
#
_entry.id   50d046897e10e3e1d04184ff660d2291
#
_cell.length_a   1.000
_cell.length_b   1.000
_cell.length_c   1.000
_cell.angle_alpha   90.00
_cell.angle_beta   90.00
_cell.angle_gamma   90.00
#
_symmetry.space_group_name_H-M   'P 1'
#
loop_
_entity.id
_entity.type
_entity.pdbx_description
1 polymer ?
#
loop_
_entity_poly.entity_id
_entity_poly.type
_entity_poly.pdbx_seq_one_letter_code
_entity_poly.pdbx_strand_id
1 'polypeptide(L)'
;MEDRLIYFDNNDTTPLLEPVLQAMLPCFTQNFGNPASLHQLGLEAEEAVGDARATIAGFLGAKPEELIFTSSATEANNLAILGAAGAASSKRRHLITSKIEHNAVINPMKRLEKEGFKVTWLEVDPEGFVSPDDLKKAITPETLLVSIVHGNHEIGTVQDLKALGAICREAGVLFHTDAAQSFSKVPLNVSDDLVDLVSINAHKLHGPKGIGALYVRSGIHLKKIMEGAPQEFNMRPGTENVPSIVGFATAAKLAFATMAQDTARMAVVRDRLIDQLLLIPHTRLNGPRGNRRLPTNADVTFKYIEGEAILMHLSIRGVAVSSGSACSSKNLTPSNVLTAIGLKHEDAHGSIRFSFSKLNTPEEADIAAKKVIEVVELLRSMTAFVPEKHSETEGAGEGFYKKKKEEF
;
A
#
# COMPACT_ATOMS: atom_id res chain seq x y z
N MET A 1 -23.06 14.64 -18.22
CA MET A 1 -22.26 13.73 -17.36
C MET A 1 -20.76 13.81 -17.64
N GLU A 2 -20.32 14.69 -18.54
CA GLU A 2 -18.91 14.81 -18.96
C GLU A 2 -17.99 15.57 -17.97
N ASP A 3 -18.53 16.33 -17.02
CA ASP A 3 -17.74 17.20 -16.12
C ASP A 3 -17.46 16.62 -14.73
N ARG A 4 -17.87 15.37 -14.43
CA ARG A 4 -17.59 14.78 -13.13
C ARG A 4 -16.20 14.15 -13.10
N LEU A 5 -15.36 14.56 -12.13
CA LEU A 5 -14.07 13.95 -11.87
C LEU A 5 -14.23 12.45 -11.54
N ILE A 6 -13.58 11.58 -12.31
CA ILE A 6 -13.42 10.16 -12.02
C ILE A 6 -12.16 10.01 -11.17
N TYR A 7 -12.33 9.62 -9.90
CA TYR A 7 -11.21 9.48 -8.96
C TYR A 7 -10.79 8.01 -8.84
N PHE A 8 -9.71 7.65 -9.52
CA PHE A 8 -9.09 6.33 -9.51
C PHE A 8 -7.70 6.35 -8.87
N ASP A 9 -7.56 7.14 -7.79
CA ASP A 9 -6.34 7.22 -6.98
C ASP A 9 -6.57 6.91 -5.49
N ASN A 10 -7.48 5.97 -5.22
CA ASN A 10 -7.91 5.60 -3.87
C ASN A 10 -6.83 4.86 -3.05
N ASN A 11 -5.78 4.34 -3.69
CA ASN A 11 -4.64 3.77 -2.98
C ASN A 11 -3.76 4.85 -2.32
N ASP A 12 -3.76 6.08 -2.80
CA ASP A 12 -3.05 7.18 -2.16
C ASP A 12 -3.84 7.75 -1.00
N THR A 13 -5.11 8.04 -1.20
CA THR A 13 -6.05 8.40 -0.13
C THR A 13 -7.49 8.25 -0.62
N THR A 14 -8.42 8.12 0.31
CA THR A 14 -9.85 8.10 -0.02
C THR A 14 -10.55 9.35 0.56
N PRO A 15 -11.68 9.79 -0.01
CA PRO A 15 -12.50 10.82 0.60
C PRO A 15 -13.06 10.34 1.94
N LEU A 16 -13.13 11.24 2.92
CA LEU A 16 -13.77 10.97 4.20
C LEU A 16 -15.27 10.79 3.99
N LEU A 17 -15.88 9.73 4.56
CA LEU A 17 -17.33 9.54 4.50
C LEU A 17 -18.04 10.48 5.46
N GLU A 18 -19.21 10.97 5.05
CA GLU A 18 -20.03 11.87 5.88
C GLU A 18 -20.38 11.28 7.27
N PRO A 19 -20.79 10.00 7.41
CA PRO A 19 -21.04 9.43 8.75
C PRO A 19 -19.78 9.41 9.63
N VAL A 20 -18.60 9.29 9.04
CA VAL A 20 -17.32 9.35 9.77
C VAL A 20 -17.05 10.77 10.26
N LEU A 21 -17.25 11.77 9.40
CA LEU A 21 -17.11 13.18 9.77
C LEU A 21 -18.07 13.52 10.92
N GLN A 22 -19.33 13.13 10.82
CA GLN A 22 -20.35 13.40 11.84
C GLN A 22 -20.00 12.74 13.19
N ALA A 23 -19.41 11.56 13.19
CA ALA A 23 -18.93 10.92 14.42
C ALA A 23 -17.72 11.64 15.05
N MET A 24 -16.89 12.30 14.25
CA MET A 24 -15.73 13.06 14.71
C MET A 24 -16.10 14.43 15.32
N LEU A 25 -17.09 15.11 14.75
CA LEU A 25 -17.41 16.50 15.08
C LEU A 25 -17.61 16.77 16.58
N PRO A 26 -18.35 15.94 17.35
CA PRO A 26 -18.53 16.17 18.79
C PRO A 26 -17.22 16.20 19.57
N CYS A 27 -16.22 15.43 19.15
CA CYS A 27 -14.93 15.35 19.81
C CYS A 27 -14.08 16.63 19.69
N PHE A 28 -14.46 17.58 18.83
CA PHE A 28 -13.76 18.86 18.71
C PHE A 28 -14.34 19.95 19.61
N THR A 29 -15.63 19.88 19.97
CA THR A 29 -16.33 20.99 20.62
C THR A 29 -17.14 20.62 21.84
N GLN A 30 -17.58 19.39 21.96
CA GLN A 30 -18.41 18.90 23.07
C GLN A 30 -17.62 17.95 23.97
N ASN A 31 -17.08 16.87 23.40
CA ASN A 31 -16.33 15.81 24.09
C ASN A 31 -14.83 16.00 23.88
N PHE A 32 -14.33 17.21 24.15
CA PHE A 32 -12.95 17.64 23.87
C PHE A 32 -11.95 17.29 25.00
N GLY A 33 -12.35 16.44 25.94
CA GLY A 33 -11.52 16.08 27.09
C GLY A 33 -10.21 15.42 26.72
N ASN A 34 -9.19 15.60 27.57
CA ASN A 34 -7.96 14.83 27.47
C ASN A 34 -8.16 13.47 28.16
N PRO A 35 -7.96 12.32 27.50
CA PRO A 35 -8.15 10.99 28.09
C PRO A 35 -7.35 10.74 29.39
N ALA A 36 -6.25 11.47 29.59
CA ALA A 36 -5.46 11.38 30.82
C ALA A 36 -6.02 12.16 32.02
N SER A 37 -7.12 12.92 31.85
CA SER A 37 -7.71 13.75 32.91
C SER A 37 -8.75 12.98 33.71
N LEU A 38 -8.75 13.17 35.03
CA LEU A 38 -9.64 12.46 35.96
C LEU A 38 -11.03 13.07 36.11
N HIS A 39 -11.31 14.22 35.49
CA HIS A 39 -12.64 14.84 35.49
C HIS A 39 -13.52 14.23 34.39
N GLN A 40 -14.85 14.46 34.46
CA GLN A 40 -15.86 13.83 33.61
C GLN A 40 -15.54 13.87 32.11
N LEU A 41 -15.12 15.03 31.57
CA LEU A 41 -14.76 15.15 30.16
C LEU A 41 -13.54 14.27 29.77
N GLY A 42 -12.60 14.06 30.71
CA GLY A 42 -11.46 13.17 30.47
C GLY A 42 -11.89 11.71 30.42
N LEU A 43 -12.73 11.29 31.37
CA LEU A 43 -13.28 9.92 31.42
C LEU A 43 -14.11 9.59 30.18
N GLU A 44 -14.93 10.51 29.69
CA GLU A 44 -15.69 10.36 28.46
C GLU A 44 -14.77 10.20 27.22
N ALA A 45 -13.67 10.94 27.18
CA ALA A 45 -12.69 10.83 26.12
C ALA A 45 -11.90 9.50 26.20
N GLU A 46 -11.54 9.03 27.41
CA GLU A 46 -10.91 7.73 27.65
C GLU A 46 -11.83 6.57 27.21
N GLU A 47 -13.12 6.63 27.57
CA GLU A 47 -14.13 5.67 27.14
C GLU A 47 -14.22 5.62 25.60
N ALA A 48 -14.30 6.78 24.94
CA ALA A 48 -14.37 6.86 23.47
C ALA A 48 -13.13 6.25 22.79
N VAL A 49 -11.94 6.47 23.35
CA VAL A 49 -10.70 5.84 22.87
C VAL A 49 -10.72 4.33 23.11
N GLY A 50 -11.18 3.90 24.28
CA GLY A 50 -11.31 2.47 24.65
C GLY A 50 -12.26 1.72 23.71
N ASP A 51 -13.43 2.27 23.45
CA ASP A 51 -14.43 1.70 22.52
C ASP A 51 -13.91 1.61 21.08
N ALA A 52 -13.24 2.66 20.63
CA ALA A 52 -12.62 2.67 19.31
C ALA A 52 -11.52 1.61 19.19
N ARG A 53 -10.69 1.47 20.21
CA ARG A 53 -9.62 0.47 20.30
C ARG A 53 -10.19 -0.95 20.27
N ALA A 54 -11.19 -1.23 21.11
CA ALA A 54 -11.86 -2.53 21.13
C ALA A 54 -12.50 -2.89 19.78
N THR A 55 -13.10 -1.90 19.13
CA THR A 55 -13.70 -2.07 17.80
C THR A 55 -12.66 -2.47 16.75
N ILE A 56 -11.55 -1.75 16.65
CA ILE A 56 -10.52 -2.01 15.61
C ILE A 56 -9.78 -3.32 15.92
N ALA A 57 -9.44 -3.56 17.20
CA ALA A 57 -8.82 -4.82 17.62
C ALA A 57 -9.72 -6.04 17.29
N GLY A 58 -11.03 -5.92 17.53
CA GLY A 58 -12.00 -6.96 17.21
C GLY A 58 -12.01 -7.35 15.73
N PHE A 59 -11.85 -6.39 14.81
CA PHE A 59 -11.75 -6.67 13.36
C PHE A 59 -10.46 -7.40 12.96
N LEU A 60 -9.42 -7.32 13.77
CA LEU A 60 -8.18 -8.09 13.59
C LEU A 60 -8.21 -9.44 14.29
N GLY A 61 -9.22 -9.74 15.13
CA GLY A 61 -9.22 -10.89 16.03
C GLY A 61 -8.25 -10.75 17.20
N ALA A 62 -7.94 -9.50 17.58
CA ALA A 62 -7.00 -9.11 18.63
C ALA A 62 -7.73 -8.61 19.88
N LYS A 63 -7.00 -8.51 20.99
CA LYS A 63 -7.47 -7.84 22.21
C LYS A 63 -7.22 -6.34 22.14
N PRO A 64 -8.01 -5.49 22.84
CA PRO A 64 -7.82 -4.06 22.86
C PRO A 64 -6.41 -3.62 23.28
N GLU A 65 -5.84 -4.25 24.29
CA GLU A 65 -4.51 -3.95 24.83
C GLU A 65 -3.34 -4.29 23.87
N GLU A 66 -3.64 -4.99 22.77
CA GLU A 66 -2.68 -5.33 21.71
C GLU A 66 -2.67 -4.30 20.58
N LEU A 67 -3.52 -3.26 20.64
CA LEU A 67 -3.59 -2.22 19.60
C LEU A 67 -3.04 -0.90 20.12
N ILE A 68 -2.07 -0.34 19.42
CA ILE A 68 -1.41 0.94 19.71
C ILE A 68 -1.79 1.92 18.60
N PHE A 69 -2.41 3.06 18.94
CA PHE A 69 -2.69 4.11 17.98
C PHE A 69 -1.42 4.87 17.59
N THR A 70 -1.30 5.17 16.32
CA THR A 70 -0.18 5.92 15.72
C THR A 70 -0.72 7.01 14.80
N SER A 71 0.12 7.93 14.32
CA SER A 71 -0.32 8.96 13.37
C SER A 71 -0.56 8.43 11.94
N SER A 72 -0.05 7.25 11.62
CA SER A 72 -0.12 6.66 10.27
C SER A 72 0.40 5.22 10.28
N ALA A 73 0.15 4.46 9.21
CA ALA A 73 0.82 3.19 8.98
C ALA A 73 2.35 3.35 8.85
N THR A 74 2.84 4.51 8.39
CA THR A 74 4.29 4.78 8.37
C THR A 74 4.87 4.79 9.77
N GLU A 75 4.24 5.47 10.73
CA GLU A 75 4.67 5.44 12.13
C GLU A 75 4.55 4.02 12.71
N ALA A 76 3.46 3.30 12.41
CA ALA A 76 3.25 1.92 12.85
C ALA A 76 4.36 0.98 12.33
N ASN A 77 4.71 1.04 11.03
CA ASN A 77 5.81 0.27 10.43
C ASN A 77 7.16 0.60 11.09
N ASN A 78 7.43 1.88 11.35
CA ASN A 78 8.66 2.29 12.04
C ASN A 78 8.69 1.76 13.48
N LEU A 79 7.58 1.85 14.22
CA LEU A 79 7.49 1.33 15.59
C LEU A 79 7.69 -0.20 15.61
N ALA A 80 7.09 -0.93 14.68
CA ALA A 80 7.25 -2.37 14.54
C ALA A 80 8.72 -2.75 14.29
N ILE A 81 9.35 -2.15 13.27
CA ILE A 81 10.68 -2.54 12.80
C ILE A 81 11.78 -2.02 13.74
N LEU A 82 11.79 -0.71 13.99
CA LEU A 82 12.80 -0.09 14.85
C LEU A 82 12.61 -0.48 16.32
N GLY A 83 11.36 -0.65 16.76
CA GLY A 83 11.01 -1.10 18.10
C GLY A 83 11.48 -2.53 18.36
N ALA A 84 11.25 -3.45 17.43
CA ALA A 84 11.76 -4.82 17.51
C ALA A 84 13.30 -4.84 17.52
N ALA A 85 13.94 -4.12 16.61
CA ALA A 85 15.40 -4.03 16.55
C ALA A 85 16.00 -3.41 17.83
N GLY A 86 15.34 -2.38 18.40
CA GLY A 86 15.78 -1.73 19.63
C GLY A 86 15.62 -2.59 20.89
N ALA A 87 14.71 -3.56 20.88
CA ALA A 87 14.50 -4.54 21.95
C ALA A 87 15.33 -5.82 21.78
N ALA A 88 15.99 -5.99 20.62
CA ALA A 88 16.71 -7.21 20.28
C ALA A 88 17.92 -7.45 21.15
N SER A 89 18.20 -8.73 21.43
CA SER A 89 19.49 -9.15 22.00
C SER A 89 20.61 -8.96 20.97
N SER A 90 21.85 -8.84 21.45
CA SER A 90 23.04 -8.73 20.57
C SER A 90 23.22 -9.92 19.60
N LYS A 91 22.56 -11.04 19.87
CA LYS A 91 22.61 -12.27 19.06
C LYS A 91 21.60 -12.29 17.90
N ARG A 92 20.56 -11.48 17.94
CA ARG A 92 19.51 -11.44 16.90
C ARG A 92 19.57 -10.14 16.14
N ARG A 93 20.41 -10.09 15.12
CA ARG A 93 20.65 -8.90 14.30
C ARG A 93 20.43 -9.13 12.79
N HIS A 94 19.57 -10.08 12.44
CA HIS A 94 19.18 -10.34 11.07
C HIS A 94 17.69 -10.04 10.87
N LEU A 95 17.38 -9.35 9.80
CA LEU A 95 16.03 -8.97 9.38
C LEU A 95 15.77 -9.50 7.97
N ILE A 96 14.54 -9.87 7.68
CA ILE A 96 14.13 -10.32 6.35
C ILE A 96 12.96 -9.47 5.90
N THR A 97 12.97 -9.03 4.64
CA THR A 97 11.89 -8.30 4.01
C THR A 97 11.86 -8.58 2.51
N SER A 98 10.82 -8.11 1.80
CA SER A 98 10.72 -8.29 0.35
C SER A 98 11.20 -7.06 -0.43
N LYS A 99 11.50 -7.24 -1.71
CA LYS A 99 11.86 -6.13 -2.62
C LYS A 99 10.66 -5.25 -3.03
N ILE A 100 9.44 -5.67 -2.72
CA ILE A 100 8.21 -4.97 -3.11
C ILE A 100 7.55 -4.20 -1.97
N GLU A 101 8.25 -3.95 -0.88
CA GLU A 101 7.73 -3.22 0.28
C GLU A 101 7.50 -1.73 -0.02
N HIS A 102 6.62 -1.13 0.79
CA HIS A 102 6.49 0.33 0.83
C HIS A 102 7.72 0.99 1.49
N ASN A 103 8.02 2.23 1.13
CA ASN A 103 9.14 3.00 1.70
C ASN A 103 9.13 3.10 3.23
N ALA A 104 7.96 3.00 3.87
CA ALA A 104 7.81 2.95 5.32
C ALA A 104 8.42 1.70 5.97
N VAL A 105 8.67 0.63 5.18
CA VAL A 105 9.39 -0.59 5.56
C VAL A 105 10.82 -0.56 5.04
N ILE A 106 11.01 -0.19 3.76
CA ILE A 106 12.34 -0.17 3.12
C ILE A 106 13.32 0.74 3.87
N ASN A 107 12.89 1.97 4.19
CA ASN A 107 13.80 2.95 4.78
C ASN A 107 14.25 2.59 6.21
N PRO A 108 13.38 2.13 7.13
CA PRO A 108 13.82 1.60 8.41
C PRO A 108 14.76 0.40 8.28
N MET A 109 14.52 -0.52 7.34
CA MET A 109 15.42 -1.64 7.07
C MET A 109 16.81 -1.17 6.63
N LYS A 110 16.87 -0.26 5.64
CA LYS A 110 18.13 0.37 5.18
C LYS A 110 18.85 1.16 6.28
N ARG A 111 18.11 1.80 7.18
CA ARG A 111 18.68 2.45 8.36
C ARG A 111 19.35 1.43 9.26
N LEU A 112 18.69 0.33 9.57
CA LEU A 112 19.22 -0.74 10.43
C LEU A 112 20.43 -1.43 9.79
N GLU A 113 20.49 -1.58 8.45
CA GLU A 113 21.71 -2.04 7.77
C GLU A 113 22.92 -1.15 8.09
N LYS A 114 22.73 0.17 8.04
CA LYS A 114 23.81 1.14 8.41
C LYS A 114 24.18 1.06 9.89
N GLU A 115 23.27 0.62 10.75
CA GLU A 115 23.47 0.40 12.18
C GLU A 115 24.03 -1.02 12.49
N GLY A 116 24.42 -1.79 11.45
CA GLY A 116 25.07 -3.09 11.56
C GLY A 116 24.14 -4.29 11.69
N PHE A 117 22.86 -4.17 11.36
CA PHE A 117 21.99 -5.30 11.15
C PHE A 117 22.23 -5.89 9.74
N LYS A 118 22.11 -7.20 9.62
CA LYS A 118 22.02 -7.85 8.31
C LYS A 118 20.58 -7.79 7.84
N VAL A 119 20.33 -7.40 6.58
CA VAL A 119 19.00 -7.46 5.97
C VAL A 119 19.03 -8.37 4.74
N THR A 120 18.14 -9.34 4.69
CA THR A 120 17.91 -10.16 3.50
C THR A 120 16.66 -9.63 2.78
N TRP A 121 16.85 -9.24 1.52
CA TRP A 121 15.80 -8.77 0.62
C TRP A 121 15.34 -9.93 -0.25
N LEU A 122 14.17 -10.50 0.05
CA LEU A 122 13.60 -11.60 -0.73
C LEU A 122 13.21 -11.15 -2.13
N GLU A 123 13.54 -11.95 -3.11
CA GLU A 123 13.03 -11.83 -4.47
C GLU A 123 11.54 -12.19 -4.49
N VAL A 124 10.87 -11.77 -5.55
CA VAL A 124 9.48 -12.12 -5.82
C VAL A 124 9.36 -12.68 -7.23
N ASP A 125 8.30 -13.43 -7.49
CA ASP A 125 7.99 -13.90 -8.83
C ASP A 125 7.45 -12.76 -9.73
N PRO A 126 7.24 -12.97 -11.04
CA PRO A 126 6.72 -11.94 -11.95
C PRO A 126 5.31 -11.42 -11.60
N GLU A 127 4.56 -12.09 -10.74
CA GLU A 127 3.29 -11.64 -10.19
C GLU A 127 3.44 -10.94 -8.81
N GLY A 128 4.66 -10.92 -8.24
CA GLY A 128 4.98 -10.26 -6.98
C GLY A 128 4.79 -11.10 -5.73
N PHE A 129 4.74 -12.43 -5.84
CA PHE A 129 4.66 -13.31 -4.68
C PHE A 129 6.03 -13.64 -4.09
N VAL A 130 6.11 -13.59 -2.77
CA VAL A 130 7.26 -14.11 -2.01
C VAL A 130 7.16 -15.64 -1.95
N SER A 131 8.26 -16.33 -2.25
CA SER A 131 8.35 -17.80 -2.15
C SER A 131 8.46 -18.22 -0.67
N PRO A 132 7.55 -19.06 -0.15
CA PRO A 132 7.69 -19.64 1.19
C PRO A 132 8.98 -20.42 1.39
N ASP A 133 9.44 -21.13 0.35
CA ASP A 133 10.70 -21.90 0.39
C ASP A 133 11.91 -20.98 0.51
N ASP A 134 11.91 -19.82 -0.17
CA ASP A 134 13.00 -18.87 -0.11
C ASP A 134 13.00 -18.13 1.23
N LEU A 135 11.84 -17.83 1.82
CA LEU A 135 11.75 -17.35 3.18
C LEU A 135 12.34 -18.36 4.17
N LYS A 136 11.97 -19.65 4.04
CA LYS A 136 12.48 -20.72 4.92
C LYS A 136 14.00 -20.85 4.84
N LYS A 137 14.59 -20.76 3.63
CA LYS A 137 16.05 -20.79 3.41
C LYS A 137 16.75 -19.55 3.98
N ALA A 138 16.10 -18.38 3.97
CA ALA A 138 16.68 -17.13 4.42
C ALA A 138 16.72 -17.01 5.96
N ILE A 139 15.84 -17.70 6.68
CA ILE A 139 15.79 -17.67 8.14
C ILE A 139 17.05 -18.35 8.72
N THR A 140 17.67 -17.68 9.68
CA THR A 140 18.83 -18.15 10.45
C THR A 140 18.56 -18.03 11.95
N PRO A 141 19.39 -18.64 12.83
CA PRO A 141 19.28 -18.44 14.28
C PRO A 141 19.41 -16.98 14.73
N GLU A 142 20.01 -16.12 13.90
CA GLU A 142 20.18 -14.69 14.16
C GLU A 142 18.97 -13.87 13.71
N THR A 143 17.99 -14.48 13.02
CA THR A 143 16.82 -13.78 12.48
C THR A 143 15.93 -13.31 13.63
N LEU A 144 15.66 -12.01 13.64
CA LEU A 144 14.80 -11.33 14.61
C LEU A 144 13.38 -11.16 14.09
N LEU A 145 13.24 -10.65 12.87
CA LEU A 145 11.99 -10.19 12.31
C LEU A 145 11.94 -10.48 10.81
N VAL A 146 10.80 -10.95 10.35
CA VAL A 146 10.38 -10.98 8.96
C VAL A 146 9.30 -9.92 8.78
N SER A 147 9.39 -9.07 7.76
CA SER A 147 8.39 -8.03 7.45
C SER A 147 7.99 -8.14 5.99
N ILE A 148 6.77 -8.56 5.71
CA ILE A 148 6.23 -8.75 4.34
C ILE A 148 4.89 -8.04 4.23
N VAL A 149 4.73 -7.20 3.19
CA VAL A 149 3.47 -6.51 2.89
C VAL A 149 2.34 -7.51 2.64
N HIS A 150 1.15 -7.30 3.22
CA HIS A 150 -0.01 -8.16 2.95
C HIS A 150 -0.58 -7.92 1.56
N GLY A 151 -0.93 -6.67 1.25
CA GLY A 151 -1.45 -6.26 -0.05
C GLY A 151 -0.58 -5.18 -0.67
N ASN A 152 0.07 -5.47 -1.80
CA ASN A 152 0.99 -4.53 -2.42
C ASN A 152 0.25 -3.29 -2.96
N HIS A 153 0.78 -2.12 -2.68
CA HIS A 153 0.17 -0.83 -2.98
C HIS A 153 0.28 -0.40 -4.45
N GLU A 154 1.18 -1.01 -5.24
CA GLU A 154 1.36 -0.73 -6.66
C GLU A 154 0.69 -1.80 -7.53
N ILE A 155 1.15 -3.04 -7.45
CA ILE A 155 0.71 -4.14 -8.33
C ILE A 155 -0.46 -4.96 -7.77
N GLY A 156 -0.90 -4.66 -6.54
CA GLY A 156 -2.08 -5.25 -5.92
C GLY A 156 -1.93 -6.69 -5.40
N THR A 157 -0.78 -7.32 -5.54
CA THR A 157 -0.54 -8.71 -5.10
C THR A 157 -0.84 -8.89 -3.62
N VAL A 158 -1.61 -9.93 -3.28
CA VAL A 158 -1.96 -10.30 -1.90
C VAL A 158 -1.15 -11.52 -1.49
N GLN A 159 -0.26 -11.37 -0.50
CA GLN A 159 0.60 -12.44 0.01
C GLN A 159 -0.18 -13.44 0.87
N ASP A 160 0.23 -14.71 0.85
CA ASP A 160 -0.30 -15.75 1.73
C ASP A 160 0.36 -15.63 3.13
N LEU A 161 -0.24 -14.76 3.98
CA LEU A 161 0.28 -14.54 5.33
C LEU A 161 0.30 -15.81 6.17
N LYS A 162 -0.68 -16.69 5.99
CA LYS A 162 -0.78 -17.93 6.76
C LYS A 162 0.39 -18.85 6.48
N ALA A 163 0.76 -19.03 5.21
CA ALA A 163 1.91 -19.85 4.84
C ALA A 163 3.23 -19.23 5.35
N LEU A 164 3.41 -17.92 5.20
CA LEU A 164 4.60 -17.22 5.66
C LEU A 164 4.68 -17.17 7.19
N GLY A 165 3.55 -16.92 7.87
CA GLY A 165 3.44 -16.88 9.32
C GLY A 165 3.75 -18.23 9.97
N ALA A 166 3.31 -19.34 9.36
CA ALA A 166 3.64 -20.68 9.84
C ALA A 166 5.15 -20.94 9.87
N ILE A 167 5.87 -20.53 8.83
CA ILE A 167 7.35 -20.64 8.76
C ILE A 167 8.00 -19.80 9.85
N CYS A 168 7.56 -18.54 10.02
CA CYS A 168 8.11 -17.66 11.06
C CYS A 168 7.84 -18.20 12.47
N ARG A 169 6.64 -18.73 12.70
CA ARG A 169 6.23 -19.30 13.98
C ARG A 169 7.01 -20.56 14.32
N GLU A 170 7.23 -21.47 13.36
CA GLU A 170 8.07 -22.66 13.51
C GLU A 170 9.51 -22.31 13.88
N ALA A 171 10.04 -21.23 13.27
CA ALA A 171 11.40 -20.76 13.51
C ALA A 171 11.55 -19.87 14.76
N GLY A 172 10.47 -19.49 15.44
CA GLY A 172 10.50 -18.57 16.58
C GLY A 172 10.97 -17.16 16.22
N VAL A 173 10.63 -16.70 15.03
CA VAL A 173 10.94 -15.38 14.45
C VAL A 173 9.69 -14.51 14.45
N LEU A 174 9.81 -13.22 14.78
CA LEU A 174 8.70 -12.28 14.72
C LEU A 174 8.25 -12.09 13.27
N PHE A 175 6.92 -12.06 13.07
CA PHE A 175 6.33 -11.78 11.76
C PHE A 175 5.50 -10.49 11.79
N HIS A 176 5.94 -9.50 11.02
CA HIS A 176 5.26 -8.23 10.77
C HIS A 176 4.67 -8.19 9.38
N THR A 177 3.50 -7.59 9.25
CA THR A 177 2.90 -7.28 7.94
C THR A 177 2.41 -5.83 7.88
N ASP A 178 2.71 -5.16 6.76
CA ASP A 178 2.05 -3.89 6.40
C ASP A 178 0.72 -4.21 5.72
N ALA A 179 -0.36 -4.00 6.44
CA ALA A 179 -1.74 -4.20 5.96
C ALA A 179 -2.44 -2.88 5.60
N ALA A 180 -1.69 -1.80 5.38
CA ALA A 180 -2.25 -0.47 5.09
C ALA A 180 -3.21 -0.46 3.88
N GLN A 181 -2.97 -1.29 2.88
CA GLN A 181 -3.83 -1.42 1.70
C GLN A 181 -4.88 -2.51 1.80
N SER A 182 -4.64 -3.53 2.60
CA SER A 182 -5.48 -4.74 2.66
C SER A 182 -6.51 -4.75 3.78
N PHE A 183 -6.28 -4.01 4.88
CA PHE A 183 -7.23 -3.91 5.99
C PHE A 183 -8.62 -3.49 5.50
N SER A 184 -9.65 -4.24 5.87
CA SER A 184 -11.05 -4.11 5.40
C SER A 184 -11.31 -4.43 3.91
N LYS A 185 -10.34 -4.97 3.18
CA LYS A 185 -10.47 -5.32 1.74
C LYS A 185 -10.14 -6.78 1.46
N VAL A 186 -9.28 -7.36 2.30
CA VAL A 186 -8.93 -8.78 2.28
C VAL A 186 -9.08 -9.30 3.70
N PRO A 187 -9.61 -10.52 3.90
CA PRO A 187 -9.66 -11.12 5.22
C PRO A 187 -8.28 -11.12 5.89
N LEU A 188 -8.23 -10.73 7.15
CA LEU A 188 -7.03 -10.71 7.97
C LEU A 188 -7.44 -11.00 9.41
N ASN A 189 -6.93 -12.10 9.97
CA ASN A 189 -7.07 -12.46 11.37
C ASN A 189 -5.70 -12.79 11.95
N VAL A 190 -5.26 -12.04 12.95
CA VAL A 190 -3.90 -12.15 13.48
C VAL A 190 -3.55 -13.53 14.06
N SER A 191 -4.54 -14.27 14.56
CA SER A 191 -4.36 -15.62 15.10
C SER A 191 -4.28 -16.66 13.99
N ASP A 192 -5.17 -16.59 12.99
CA ASP A 192 -5.25 -17.55 11.89
C ASP A 192 -4.08 -17.39 10.91
N ASP A 193 -3.65 -16.14 10.69
CA ASP A 193 -2.54 -15.76 9.80
C ASP A 193 -1.19 -15.82 10.51
N LEU A 194 -1.18 -16.12 11.83
CA LEU A 194 0.02 -16.28 12.66
C LEU A 194 0.94 -15.04 12.65
N VAL A 195 0.35 -13.85 12.58
CA VAL A 195 1.06 -12.59 12.52
C VAL A 195 1.28 -12.03 13.92
N ASP A 196 2.45 -11.47 14.17
CA ASP A 196 2.84 -10.92 15.47
C ASP A 196 2.67 -9.40 15.54
N LEU A 197 2.82 -8.71 14.42
CA LEU A 197 2.75 -7.26 14.29
C LEU A 197 2.00 -6.91 13.00
N VAL A 198 1.02 -6.00 13.07
CA VAL A 198 0.24 -5.56 11.90
C VAL A 198 0.11 -4.03 11.89
N SER A 199 0.53 -3.40 10.81
CA SER A 199 0.37 -1.96 10.60
C SER A 199 -0.86 -1.66 9.73
N ILE A 200 -1.74 -0.76 10.21
CA ILE A 200 -2.97 -0.35 9.55
C ILE A 200 -3.15 1.17 9.59
N ASN A 201 -4.05 1.72 8.76
CA ASN A 201 -4.43 3.14 8.77
C ASN A 201 -5.91 3.34 8.45
N ALA A 202 -6.41 4.54 8.73
CA ALA A 202 -7.81 4.90 8.49
C ALA A 202 -8.08 5.45 7.09
N HIS A 203 -7.17 6.25 6.53
CA HIS A 203 -7.45 7.04 5.35
C HIS A 203 -7.58 6.23 4.04
N LYS A 204 -7.26 4.95 4.06
CA LYS A 204 -7.44 4.02 2.92
C LYS A 204 -8.78 3.27 2.94
N LEU A 205 -9.60 3.51 3.99
CA LEU A 205 -10.94 2.94 4.15
C LEU A 205 -11.99 4.03 4.46
N HIS A 206 -11.82 5.20 3.87
CA HIS A 206 -12.69 6.36 4.03
C HIS A 206 -12.73 6.97 5.45
N GLY A 207 -11.69 6.71 6.25
CA GLY A 207 -11.44 7.34 7.53
C GLY A 207 -10.56 8.59 7.42
N PRO A 208 -10.28 9.26 8.55
CA PRO A 208 -9.46 10.46 8.56
C PRO A 208 -7.98 10.16 8.25
N LYS A 209 -7.32 11.15 7.66
CA LYS A 209 -5.84 11.20 7.60
C LYS A 209 -5.28 11.48 8.99
N GLY A 210 -4.00 11.14 9.21
CA GLY A 210 -3.33 11.47 10.47
C GLY A 210 -3.61 10.48 11.61
N ILE A 211 -4.14 9.29 11.31
CA ILE A 211 -4.34 8.19 12.26
C ILE A 211 -4.05 6.83 11.60
N GLY A 212 -3.36 5.96 12.33
CA GLY A 212 -3.13 4.57 12.06
C GLY A 212 -3.07 3.77 13.35
N ALA A 213 -2.73 2.51 13.27
CA ALA A 213 -2.49 1.68 14.45
C ALA A 213 -1.49 0.56 14.15
N LEU A 214 -0.83 0.12 15.22
CA LEU A 214 0.01 -1.08 15.25
C LEU A 214 -0.64 -2.12 16.18
N TYR A 215 -0.95 -3.29 15.66
CA TYR A 215 -1.20 -4.47 16.46
C TYR A 215 0.14 -5.05 16.93
N VAL A 216 0.23 -5.39 18.19
CA VAL A 216 1.38 -6.06 18.82
C VAL A 216 0.87 -7.23 19.63
N ARG A 217 1.18 -8.47 19.22
CA ARG A 217 0.76 -9.67 19.94
C ARG A 217 1.26 -9.64 21.40
N SER A 218 0.38 -10.01 22.33
CA SER A 218 0.71 -10.11 23.76
C SER A 218 2.01 -10.89 24.00
N GLY A 219 2.86 -10.35 24.86
CA GLY A 219 4.18 -10.93 25.21
C GLY A 219 5.33 -10.50 24.29
N ILE A 220 5.06 -9.73 23.22
CA ILE A 220 6.12 -9.11 22.42
C ILE A 220 6.51 -7.79 23.05
N HIS A 221 7.82 -7.59 23.21
CA HIS A 221 8.39 -6.35 23.72
C HIS A 221 9.02 -5.56 22.57
N LEU A 222 8.54 -4.34 22.39
CA LEU A 222 9.13 -3.36 21.48
C LEU A 222 9.77 -2.23 22.31
N LYS A 223 10.85 -1.65 21.81
CA LYS A 223 11.37 -0.40 22.34
C LYS A 223 10.63 0.77 21.69
N LYS A 224 10.12 1.70 22.50
CA LYS A 224 9.52 2.93 21.95
C LYS A 224 10.53 3.70 21.10
N ILE A 225 10.06 4.32 20.04
CA ILE A 225 10.89 5.09 19.08
C ILE A 225 10.79 6.60 19.30
N MET A 226 9.93 7.03 20.23
CA MET A 226 9.69 8.42 20.59
C MET A 226 9.64 8.54 22.12
N GLU A 227 10.22 9.60 22.68
CA GLU A 227 10.20 9.85 24.11
C GLU A 227 9.10 10.85 24.48
N GLY A 228 8.45 10.65 25.64
CA GLY A 228 7.39 11.51 26.16
C GLY A 228 6.63 10.85 27.30
N ALA A 229 5.42 11.34 27.60
CA ALA A 229 4.52 10.80 28.61
C ALA A 229 3.98 9.40 28.22
N PRO A 230 3.43 8.61 29.18
CA PRO A 230 3.18 7.17 28.98
C PRO A 230 1.84 6.84 28.29
N GLN A 231 1.40 7.65 27.31
CA GLN A 231 0.23 7.31 26.52
C GLN A 231 0.46 6.02 25.71
N GLU A 232 -0.62 5.44 25.19
CA GLU A 232 -0.60 4.23 24.36
C GLU A 232 0.31 3.13 24.95
N PHE A 233 0.04 2.78 26.22
CA PHE A 233 0.80 1.75 26.95
C PHE A 233 2.32 2.06 27.04
N ASN A 234 2.69 3.34 27.11
CA ASN A 234 4.08 3.83 27.09
C ASN A 234 4.84 3.53 25.78
N MET A 235 4.12 3.27 24.71
CA MET A 235 4.70 2.97 23.39
C MET A 235 4.68 4.15 22.44
N ARG A 236 3.66 5.01 22.55
CA ARG A 236 3.51 6.17 21.68
C ARG A 236 3.05 7.38 22.52
N PRO A 237 3.97 8.29 22.87
CA PRO A 237 3.67 9.46 23.69
C PRO A 237 2.89 10.52 22.91
N GLY A 238 2.32 11.47 23.64
CA GLY A 238 1.51 12.58 23.11
C GLY A 238 0.03 12.31 23.29
N THR A 239 -0.72 13.38 23.58
CA THR A 239 -2.19 13.33 23.78
C THR A 239 -2.85 12.61 22.59
N GLU A 240 -3.73 11.70 22.90
CA GLU A 240 -4.47 10.91 21.93
C GLU A 240 -5.35 11.80 21.05
N ASN A 241 -5.32 11.56 19.74
CA ASN A 241 -6.15 12.26 18.77
C ASN A 241 -7.57 11.66 18.76
N VAL A 242 -8.33 11.95 19.83
CA VAL A 242 -9.67 11.38 20.08
C VAL A 242 -10.57 11.48 18.84
N PRO A 243 -10.71 12.67 18.17
CA PRO A 243 -11.56 12.76 16.98
C PRO A 243 -11.16 11.79 15.87
N SER A 244 -9.86 11.68 15.58
CA SER A 244 -9.39 10.78 14.52
C SER A 244 -9.47 9.30 14.91
N ILE A 245 -9.30 8.98 16.18
CA ILE A 245 -9.47 7.61 16.71
C ILE A 245 -10.92 7.15 16.56
N VAL A 246 -11.89 7.98 16.97
CA VAL A 246 -13.32 7.73 16.78
C VAL A 246 -13.67 7.62 15.30
N GLY A 247 -13.11 8.51 14.48
CA GLY A 247 -13.28 8.47 13.03
C GLY A 247 -12.73 7.18 12.41
N PHE A 248 -11.58 6.69 12.86
CA PHE A 248 -11.02 5.43 12.39
C PHE A 248 -11.92 4.23 12.73
N ALA A 249 -12.37 4.13 13.97
CA ALA A 249 -13.28 3.06 14.40
C ALA A 249 -14.61 3.10 13.62
N THR A 250 -15.17 4.30 13.40
CA THR A 250 -16.40 4.47 12.62
C THR A 250 -16.20 4.03 11.16
N ALA A 251 -15.09 4.45 10.53
CA ALA A 251 -14.76 4.03 9.17
C ALA A 251 -14.57 2.51 9.08
N ALA A 252 -13.91 1.89 10.07
CA ALA A 252 -13.74 0.45 10.14
C ALA A 252 -15.08 -0.27 10.28
N LYS A 253 -15.97 0.16 11.20
CA LYS A 253 -17.33 -0.40 11.34
C LYS A 253 -18.08 -0.39 10.02
N LEU A 254 -18.08 0.74 9.31
CA LEU A 254 -18.77 0.89 8.02
C LEU A 254 -18.14 0.00 6.93
N ALA A 255 -16.81 -0.11 6.90
CA ALA A 255 -16.12 -0.91 5.90
C ALA A 255 -16.31 -2.41 6.11
N PHE A 256 -16.22 -2.89 7.35
CA PHE A 256 -16.40 -4.32 7.67
C PHE A 256 -17.86 -4.78 7.57
N ALA A 257 -18.83 -3.90 7.85
CA ALA A 257 -20.26 -4.23 7.70
C ALA A 257 -20.65 -4.61 6.26
N THR A 258 -19.96 -4.07 5.26
CA THR A 258 -20.27 -4.29 3.83
C THR A 258 -19.09 -4.90 3.07
N MET A 259 -18.04 -5.37 3.77
CA MET A 259 -16.76 -5.78 3.18
C MET A 259 -16.93 -6.74 1.99
N ALA A 260 -17.69 -7.83 2.16
CA ALA A 260 -17.87 -8.82 1.10
C ALA A 260 -18.55 -8.24 -0.16
N GLN A 261 -19.56 -7.39 0.04
CA GLN A 261 -20.29 -6.75 -1.07
C GLN A 261 -19.42 -5.69 -1.77
N ASP A 262 -18.76 -4.85 -0.98
CA ASP A 262 -17.92 -3.76 -1.49
C ASP A 262 -16.70 -4.31 -2.23
N THR A 263 -16.04 -5.36 -1.73
CA THR A 263 -14.91 -6.01 -2.40
C THR A 263 -15.31 -6.67 -3.70
N ALA A 264 -16.45 -7.36 -3.73
CA ALA A 264 -16.97 -7.95 -4.96
C ALA A 264 -17.27 -6.87 -6.02
N ARG A 265 -17.91 -5.76 -5.62
CA ARG A 265 -18.21 -4.64 -6.52
C ARG A 265 -16.95 -3.95 -7.03
N MET A 266 -15.99 -3.67 -6.16
CA MET A 266 -14.70 -3.08 -6.56
C MET A 266 -13.94 -4.00 -7.53
N ALA A 267 -13.97 -5.32 -7.32
CA ALA A 267 -13.37 -6.28 -8.24
C ALA A 267 -14.01 -6.23 -9.64
N VAL A 268 -15.34 -6.07 -9.73
CA VAL A 268 -16.02 -5.89 -11.02
C VAL A 268 -15.55 -4.62 -11.74
N VAL A 269 -15.44 -3.48 -11.04
CA VAL A 269 -14.95 -2.22 -11.61
C VAL A 269 -13.51 -2.38 -12.10
N ARG A 270 -12.65 -2.98 -11.25
CA ARG A 270 -11.25 -3.28 -11.54
C ARG A 270 -11.09 -4.15 -12.79
N ASP A 271 -11.77 -5.29 -12.83
CA ASP A 271 -11.59 -6.26 -13.88
C ASP A 271 -12.14 -5.73 -15.21
N ARG A 272 -13.28 -5.00 -15.18
CA ARG A 272 -13.85 -4.31 -16.34
C ARG A 272 -12.88 -3.29 -16.95
N LEU A 273 -12.17 -2.53 -16.13
CA LEU A 273 -11.13 -1.61 -16.63
C LEU A 273 -9.94 -2.38 -17.21
N ILE A 274 -9.42 -3.37 -16.48
CA ILE A 274 -8.28 -4.19 -16.91
C ILE A 274 -8.56 -4.83 -18.29
N ASP A 275 -9.73 -5.45 -18.46
CA ASP A 275 -10.08 -6.14 -19.70
C ASP A 275 -10.10 -5.20 -20.91
N GLN A 276 -10.59 -3.97 -20.74
CA GLN A 276 -10.59 -2.97 -21.80
C GLN A 276 -9.18 -2.43 -22.09
N LEU A 277 -8.38 -2.15 -21.06
CA LEU A 277 -7.03 -1.62 -21.24
C LEU A 277 -6.09 -2.63 -21.90
N LEU A 278 -6.28 -3.92 -21.64
CA LEU A 278 -5.45 -4.97 -22.25
C LEU A 278 -5.77 -5.24 -23.74
N LEU A 279 -6.82 -4.64 -24.30
CA LEU A 279 -7.05 -4.62 -25.74
C LEU A 279 -6.14 -3.62 -26.47
N ILE A 280 -5.51 -2.70 -25.74
CA ILE A 280 -4.56 -1.75 -26.32
C ILE A 280 -3.25 -2.50 -26.63
N PRO A 281 -2.73 -2.45 -27.87
CA PRO A 281 -1.45 -3.09 -28.19
C PRO A 281 -0.31 -2.64 -27.27
N HIS A 282 0.67 -3.50 -27.04
CA HIS A 282 1.86 -3.20 -26.22
C HIS A 282 1.52 -2.75 -24.79
N THR A 283 0.49 -3.36 -24.20
CA THR A 283 0.02 -3.10 -22.83
C THR A 283 0.17 -4.36 -21.98
N ARG A 284 0.60 -4.20 -20.74
CA ARG A 284 0.80 -5.28 -19.77
C ARG A 284 0.14 -4.96 -18.45
N LEU A 285 -0.61 -5.91 -17.87
CA LEU A 285 -1.01 -5.86 -16.47
C LEU A 285 0.17 -6.28 -15.57
N ASN A 286 0.47 -5.49 -14.54
CA ASN A 286 1.48 -5.79 -13.54
C ASN A 286 0.84 -6.47 -12.33
N GLY A 287 1.42 -7.58 -11.85
CA GLY A 287 0.86 -8.41 -10.78
C GLY A 287 -0.25 -9.38 -11.24
N PRO A 288 -0.85 -10.15 -10.30
CA PRO A 288 -1.78 -11.24 -10.62
C PRO A 288 -3.15 -10.74 -11.05
N ARG A 289 -4.00 -11.66 -11.57
CA ARG A 289 -5.44 -11.46 -11.79
C ARG A 289 -6.29 -12.12 -10.70
N GLY A 290 -7.58 -11.76 -10.66
CA GLY A 290 -8.59 -12.40 -9.84
C GLY A 290 -8.40 -12.19 -8.35
N ASN A 291 -8.64 -13.23 -7.54
CA ASN A 291 -8.67 -13.15 -6.08
C ASN A 291 -7.30 -13.01 -5.42
N ARG A 292 -6.20 -13.22 -6.17
CA ARG A 292 -4.84 -13.02 -5.68
C ARG A 292 -4.40 -11.56 -5.73
N ARG A 293 -5.28 -10.67 -6.22
CA ARG A 293 -5.08 -9.22 -6.32
C ARG A 293 -6.06 -8.48 -5.41
N LEU A 294 -5.62 -7.38 -4.80
CA LEU A 294 -6.50 -6.43 -4.12
C LEU A 294 -7.67 -6.01 -5.03
N PRO A 295 -8.89 -5.97 -4.51
CA PRO A 295 -10.05 -5.55 -5.31
C PRO A 295 -9.97 -4.09 -5.76
N THR A 296 -9.10 -3.31 -5.11
CA THR A 296 -8.96 -1.87 -5.27
C THR A 296 -7.85 -1.44 -6.22
N ASN A 297 -7.14 -2.35 -6.91
CA ASN A 297 -5.92 -1.98 -7.60
C ASN A 297 -5.84 -2.59 -9.02
N ALA A 298 -5.43 -1.77 -9.99
CA ALA A 298 -5.00 -2.18 -11.32
C ALA A 298 -3.77 -1.34 -11.72
N ASP A 299 -2.62 -1.98 -11.86
CA ASP A 299 -1.42 -1.34 -12.38
C ASP A 299 -1.13 -1.86 -13.79
N VAL A 300 -1.02 -0.95 -14.76
CA VAL A 300 -0.95 -1.27 -16.18
C VAL A 300 0.19 -0.48 -16.82
N THR A 301 1.11 -1.19 -17.47
CA THR A 301 2.19 -0.60 -18.25
C THR A 301 1.78 -0.41 -19.70
N PHE A 302 1.95 0.81 -20.22
CA PHE A 302 1.77 1.19 -21.61
C PHE A 302 3.15 1.46 -22.22
N LYS A 303 3.67 0.53 -23.03
CA LYS A 303 5.01 0.67 -23.61
C LYS A 303 5.10 1.84 -24.58
N TYR A 304 6.33 2.38 -24.70
CA TYR A 304 6.74 3.44 -25.63
C TYR A 304 6.20 4.83 -25.32
N ILE A 305 5.64 5.05 -24.13
CA ILE A 305 5.18 6.37 -23.67
C ILE A 305 5.46 6.52 -22.18
N GLU A 306 5.62 7.78 -21.75
CA GLU A 306 5.86 8.12 -20.36
C GLU A 306 4.56 8.16 -19.55
N GLY A 307 4.54 7.51 -18.40
CA GLY A 307 3.37 7.49 -17.50
C GLY A 307 2.98 8.88 -16.99
N GLU A 308 3.95 9.77 -16.74
CA GLU A 308 3.67 11.15 -16.34
C GLU A 308 2.89 11.90 -17.43
N ALA A 309 3.21 11.67 -18.71
CA ALA A 309 2.44 12.27 -19.81
C ALA A 309 1.02 11.70 -19.85
N ILE A 310 0.84 10.38 -19.67
CA ILE A 310 -0.49 9.77 -19.59
C ILE A 310 -1.28 10.38 -18.43
N LEU A 311 -0.68 10.47 -17.24
CA LEU A 311 -1.30 11.02 -16.03
C LEU A 311 -1.78 12.47 -16.24
N MET A 312 -0.92 13.33 -16.80
CA MET A 312 -1.27 14.72 -17.07
C MET A 312 -2.44 14.83 -18.08
N HIS A 313 -2.39 14.07 -19.17
CA HIS A 313 -3.45 14.07 -20.18
C HIS A 313 -4.79 13.51 -19.64
N LEU A 314 -4.76 12.51 -18.75
CA LEU A 314 -5.95 11.99 -18.08
C LEU A 314 -6.51 12.98 -17.07
N SER A 315 -5.65 13.65 -16.30
CA SER A 315 -6.04 14.67 -15.32
C SER A 315 -6.83 15.82 -15.99
N ILE A 316 -6.33 16.33 -17.12
CA ILE A 316 -7.02 17.39 -17.91
C ILE A 316 -8.39 16.88 -18.42
N ARG A 317 -8.52 15.58 -18.65
CA ARG A 317 -9.77 14.94 -19.11
C ARG A 317 -10.68 14.50 -17.95
N GLY A 318 -10.37 14.91 -16.71
CA GLY A 318 -11.17 14.61 -15.53
C GLY A 318 -11.03 13.17 -15.02
N VAL A 319 -9.88 12.50 -15.22
CA VAL A 319 -9.56 11.19 -14.63
C VAL A 319 -8.30 11.32 -13.79
N ALA A 320 -8.45 11.17 -12.46
CA ALA A 320 -7.34 11.19 -11.51
C ALA A 320 -6.80 9.76 -11.33
N VAL A 321 -5.52 9.56 -11.61
CA VAL A 321 -4.78 8.30 -11.48
C VAL A 321 -3.40 8.58 -10.90
N SER A 322 -2.61 7.54 -10.59
CA SER A 322 -1.22 7.69 -10.14
C SER A 322 -0.26 6.98 -11.09
N SER A 323 0.98 7.45 -11.17
CA SER A 323 2.04 6.67 -11.79
C SER A 323 2.66 5.72 -10.76
N GLY A 324 3.19 4.58 -11.20
CA GLY A 324 3.93 3.64 -10.33
C GLY A 324 5.14 4.28 -9.63
N SER A 325 5.62 5.42 -10.12
CA SER A 325 6.73 6.20 -9.58
C SER A 325 6.31 7.40 -8.72
N ALA A 326 5.03 7.57 -8.37
CA ALA A 326 4.51 8.77 -7.69
C ALA A 326 5.26 9.12 -6.39
N CYS A 327 5.76 8.14 -5.64
CA CYS A 327 6.57 8.37 -4.43
C CYS A 327 8.03 8.75 -4.73
N SER A 328 8.53 8.59 -5.96
CA SER A 328 9.89 8.89 -6.40
C SER A 328 9.96 9.90 -7.53
N SER A 329 8.86 10.57 -7.88
CA SER A 329 8.73 11.52 -8.99
C SER A 329 9.75 12.69 -8.97
N LYS A 330 10.43 12.91 -7.84
CA LYS A 330 11.53 13.89 -7.76
C LYS A 330 12.89 13.34 -8.23
N ASN A 331 13.06 12.03 -8.43
CA ASN A 331 14.38 11.39 -8.62
C ASN A 331 14.52 10.54 -9.89
N LEU A 332 13.57 10.53 -10.84
CA LEU A 332 13.63 9.73 -12.09
C LEU A 332 14.01 8.24 -11.91
N THR A 333 13.93 7.72 -10.69
CA THR A 333 14.20 6.29 -10.44
C THR A 333 12.92 5.49 -10.61
N PRO A 334 12.96 4.35 -11.35
CA PRO A 334 11.78 3.51 -11.52
C PRO A 334 11.33 2.92 -10.18
N SER A 335 10.06 2.51 -10.13
CA SER A 335 9.53 1.79 -8.98
C SER A 335 10.36 0.53 -8.70
N ASN A 336 10.77 0.36 -7.43
CA ASN A 336 11.41 -0.86 -6.96
C ASN A 336 10.49 -2.08 -7.10
N VAL A 337 9.17 -1.90 -6.98
CA VAL A 337 8.17 -2.95 -7.13
C VAL A 337 8.13 -3.45 -8.57
N LEU A 338 8.02 -2.53 -9.55
CA LEU A 338 7.98 -2.90 -10.97
C LEU A 338 9.29 -3.53 -11.44
N THR A 339 10.42 -3.02 -10.95
CA THR A 339 11.73 -3.61 -11.22
C THR A 339 11.85 -5.01 -10.63
N ALA A 340 11.37 -5.23 -9.39
CA ALA A 340 11.42 -6.52 -8.73
C ALA A 340 10.61 -7.60 -9.45
N ILE A 341 9.50 -7.26 -10.12
CA ILE A 341 8.71 -8.18 -10.94
C ILE A 341 9.23 -8.33 -12.38
N GLY A 342 10.44 -7.82 -12.65
CA GLY A 342 11.16 -8.02 -13.90
C GLY A 342 10.83 -7.04 -15.03
N LEU A 343 10.20 -5.89 -14.76
CA LEU A 343 10.08 -4.85 -15.77
C LEU A 343 11.43 -4.20 -16.01
N LYS A 344 11.72 -3.94 -17.30
CA LYS A 344 12.84 -3.09 -17.66
C LYS A 344 12.58 -1.65 -17.22
N HIS A 345 13.64 -0.91 -16.96
CA HIS A 345 13.58 0.47 -16.52
C HIS A 345 12.69 1.34 -17.44
N GLU A 346 12.89 1.23 -18.73
CA GLU A 346 12.12 1.94 -19.77
C GLU A 346 10.62 1.58 -19.77
N ASP A 347 10.27 0.31 -19.56
CA ASP A 347 8.87 -0.15 -19.51
C ASP A 347 8.18 0.30 -18.20
N ALA A 348 8.92 0.33 -17.08
CA ALA A 348 8.39 0.73 -15.78
C ALA A 348 7.92 2.19 -15.75
N HIS A 349 8.57 3.07 -16.50
CA HIS A 349 8.15 4.48 -16.61
C HIS A 349 6.79 4.68 -17.29
N GLY A 350 6.37 3.74 -18.16
CA GLY A 350 5.06 3.77 -18.81
C GLY A 350 3.91 3.21 -17.96
N SER A 351 4.10 2.97 -16.67
CA SER A 351 3.08 2.35 -15.81
C SER A 351 2.16 3.37 -15.16
N ILE A 352 0.86 3.06 -15.19
CA ILE A 352 -0.21 3.81 -14.53
C ILE A 352 -0.93 2.89 -13.56
N ARG A 353 -1.08 3.35 -12.32
CA ARG A 353 -1.88 2.71 -11.30
C ARG A 353 -3.26 3.35 -11.24
N PHE A 354 -4.28 2.56 -11.46
CA PHE A 354 -5.68 2.86 -11.22
C PHE A 354 -6.10 2.23 -9.90
N SER A 355 -6.72 3.00 -9.02
CA SER A 355 -7.16 2.44 -7.74
C SER A 355 -8.57 2.89 -7.36
N PHE A 356 -9.33 1.92 -6.89
CA PHE A 356 -10.78 1.98 -6.74
C PHE A 356 -11.19 2.00 -5.28
N SER A 357 -12.37 2.54 -5.02
CA SER A 357 -13.07 2.43 -3.75
C SER A 357 -14.51 1.99 -4.00
N LYS A 358 -15.24 1.75 -2.91
CA LYS A 358 -16.68 1.43 -2.97
C LYS A 358 -17.55 2.50 -3.62
N LEU A 359 -17.02 3.69 -3.85
CA LEU A 359 -17.74 4.81 -4.49
C LEU A 359 -17.65 4.78 -6.02
N ASN A 360 -16.74 4.00 -6.57
CA ASN A 360 -16.56 3.89 -8.02
C ASN A 360 -17.56 2.93 -8.66
N THR A 361 -17.89 3.18 -9.93
CA THR A 361 -18.91 2.43 -10.68
C THR A 361 -18.32 1.78 -11.95
N PRO A 362 -18.95 0.71 -12.48
CA PRO A 362 -18.55 0.12 -13.74
C PRO A 362 -18.60 1.10 -14.93
N GLU A 363 -19.53 2.06 -14.90
CA GLU A 363 -19.68 3.11 -15.93
C GLU A 363 -18.48 4.06 -15.90
N GLU A 364 -17.97 4.40 -14.71
CA GLU A 364 -16.74 5.18 -14.57
C GLU A 364 -15.53 4.44 -15.16
N ALA A 365 -15.47 3.11 -15.04
CA ALA A 365 -14.43 2.30 -15.66
C ALA A 365 -14.49 2.35 -17.19
N ASP A 366 -15.70 2.30 -17.79
CA ASP A 366 -15.87 2.43 -19.24
C ASP A 366 -15.44 3.79 -19.77
N ILE A 367 -15.85 4.86 -19.08
CA ILE A 367 -15.49 6.22 -19.44
C ILE A 367 -13.97 6.43 -19.34
N ALA A 368 -13.38 5.94 -18.25
CA ALA A 368 -11.94 6.05 -18.05
C ALA A 368 -11.16 5.24 -19.09
N ALA A 369 -11.57 4.00 -19.39
CA ALA A 369 -10.94 3.16 -20.41
C ALA A 369 -10.91 3.87 -21.77
N LYS A 370 -12.05 4.45 -22.21
CA LYS A 370 -12.12 5.21 -23.46
C LYS A 370 -11.14 6.37 -23.48
N LYS A 371 -11.07 7.17 -22.40
CA LYS A 371 -10.13 8.28 -22.28
C LYS A 371 -8.67 7.81 -22.28
N VAL A 372 -8.37 6.67 -21.64
CA VAL A 372 -7.03 6.07 -21.66
C VAL A 372 -6.63 5.65 -23.07
N ILE A 373 -7.54 4.99 -23.82
CA ILE A 373 -7.30 4.59 -25.22
C ILE A 373 -6.95 5.82 -26.06
N GLU A 374 -7.76 6.87 -26.01
CA GLU A 374 -7.54 8.12 -26.75
C GLU A 374 -6.20 8.77 -26.39
N VAL A 375 -5.82 8.79 -25.11
CA VAL A 375 -4.55 9.37 -24.65
C VAL A 375 -3.35 8.53 -25.10
N VAL A 376 -3.43 7.20 -24.97
CA VAL A 376 -2.35 6.29 -25.40
C VAL A 376 -2.12 6.37 -26.90
N GLU A 377 -3.19 6.40 -27.72
CA GLU A 377 -3.10 6.57 -29.17
C GLU A 377 -2.47 7.93 -29.54
N LEU A 378 -2.93 9.01 -28.90
CA LEU A 378 -2.37 10.34 -29.11
C LEU A 378 -0.86 10.36 -28.80
N LEU A 379 -0.45 9.92 -27.61
CA LEU A 379 0.95 9.96 -27.18
C LEU A 379 1.83 9.07 -28.06
N ARG A 380 1.36 7.86 -28.42
CA ARG A 380 2.10 6.98 -29.35
C ARG A 380 2.20 7.54 -30.75
N SER A 381 1.23 8.33 -31.21
CA SER A 381 1.33 9.00 -32.51
C SER A 381 2.48 10.05 -32.56
N MET A 382 2.88 10.56 -31.39
CA MET A 382 3.93 11.58 -31.23
C MET A 382 5.32 10.98 -31.00
N THR A 383 5.43 9.66 -30.71
CA THR A 383 6.70 8.98 -30.46
C THR A 383 7.23 8.29 -31.72
N ALA A 384 8.56 8.27 -31.88
CA ALA A 384 9.24 7.55 -32.95
C ALA A 384 9.54 6.06 -32.61
N PHE A 385 9.25 5.63 -31.38
CA PHE A 385 9.72 4.33 -30.84
C PHE A 385 8.71 3.18 -30.90
N VAL A 386 7.57 3.32 -31.58
CA VAL A 386 6.62 2.21 -31.72
C VAL A 386 7.09 1.25 -32.83
N PRO A 387 7.24 -0.07 -32.55
CA PRO A 387 7.83 -1.05 -33.49
C PRO A 387 7.16 -1.07 -34.88
N GLU A 388 5.85 -0.86 -34.95
CA GLU A 388 5.09 -0.85 -36.21
C GLU A 388 5.45 0.33 -37.12
N LYS A 389 6.00 1.44 -36.57
CA LYS A 389 6.50 2.56 -37.36
C LYS A 389 7.93 2.32 -37.90
N HIS A 390 8.70 1.40 -37.30
CA HIS A 390 10.04 1.08 -37.78
C HIS A 390 10.06 0.13 -38.98
N SER A 391 9.02 -0.72 -39.16
CA SER A 391 8.93 -1.61 -40.29
C SER A 391 8.69 -0.89 -41.63
N GLU A 392 8.12 0.32 -41.62
CA GLU A 392 7.91 1.13 -42.81
C GLU A 392 9.12 2.05 -43.15
N THR A 393 10.04 2.26 -42.18
CA THR A 393 11.19 3.17 -42.35
C THR A 393 12.53 2.49 -42.52
N GLU A 394 12.64 1.17 -42.23
CA GLU A 394 13.89 0.43 -42.46
C GLU A 394 14.31 0.34 -43.95
N GLY A 395 13.38 0.57 -44.87
CA GLY A 395 13.69 0.70 -46.30
C GLY A 395 14.26 2.05 -46.74
N ALA A 396 14.08 3.12 -45.91
CA ALA A 396 14.52 4.47 -46.28
C ALA A 396 15.79 4.95 -45.52
N GLY A 397 16.13 4.29 -44.40
CA GLY A 397 17.24 4.72 -43.51
C GLY A 397 18.60 4.14 -43.86
N GLU A 398 18.68 2.97 -44.49
CA GLU A 398 19.97 2.38 -44.86
C GLU A 398 20.67 3.12 -45.99
N GLY A 399 19.93 3.85 -46.82
CA GLY A 399 20.49 4.68 -47.89
C GLY A 399 21.20 5.96 -47.41
N PHE A 400 20.83 6.49 -46.26
CA PHE A 400 21.38 7.78 -45.79
C PHE A 400 22.69 7.61 -45.01
N TYR A 401 22.90 6.48 -44.36
CA TYR A 401 24.15 6.22 -43.60
C TYR A 401 25.27 5.61 -44.47
N LYS A 402 24.94 4.95 -45.60
CA LYS A 402 25.98 4.48 -46.55
C LYS A 402 26.61 5.60 -47.35
N LYS A 403 25.89 6.68 -47.67
CA LYS A 403 26.46 7.84 -48.44
C LYS A 403 27.44 8.72 -47.63
N LYS A 404 27.40 8.66 -46.29
CA LYS A 404 28.32 9.47 -45.45
C LYS A 404 29.63 8.74 -45.08
N LYS A 405 29.80 7.44 -45.42
CA LYS A 405 31.06 6.70 -45.21
C LYS A 405 31.99 6.66 -46.42
N GLU A 406 31.54 7.16 -47.56
CA GLU A 406 32.37 7.27 -48.77
C GLU A 406 32.92 8.68 -49.02
N GLU A 407 32.62 9.64 -48.16
CA GLU A 407 33.13 11.02 -48.28
C GLU A 407 34.04 11.45 -47.11
N PHE A 408 34.66 10.50 -46.36
CA PHE A 408 35.75 10.82 -45.43
C PHE A 408 36.86 9.83 -45.54
#